data_2ca330c57b040ac3dd256803193d333d
#
_entry.id   2ca330c57b040ac3dd256803193d333d
#
_cell.length_a   1.000
_cell.length_b   1.000
_cell.length_c   1.000
_cell.angle_alpha   90.00
_cell.angle_beta   90.00
_cell.angle_gamma   90.00
#
_symmetry.space_group_name_H-M   'P 1'
#
loop_
_entity.id
_entity.type
_entity.pdbx_description
1 polymer ?
#
loop_
_entity_poly.entity_id
_entity_poly.type
_entity_poly.pdbx_seq_one_letter_code
_entity_poly.pdbx_strand_id
1 'polypeptide(L)'
;DNDGDWSLADDVGLNGDESGGLSAGVLDNMPTSGSGTGFPGEPNIDKTDVSESDQMGLTSVQVPVGGWNIASDGSLWNFYLTPGNIWQPPPGGELGGTLQISSGYFPLEAGQTERIAMAIMMGNDQQDAIRNKNVAQLTYESDYQFAKAPNPPKVTAVPGDGVVTLYWDRSAESTQDKYMGNITNGADLYDFEGYKIYRATDFEFNDAYNITDGDGNPTFLEPYVQNGVRAQWDLVDGKSGWHPVDLNGIKFYLGDDTGLTHSYVDHNVVNGQRYYYAVVSYDYGGDLSNNIIPSDSPMKLRVNPLTGAVSLGPNVVEVVPSPPSAGFVDASFAGDQVDHVFGASSGEVFLEIVDPQMVRDAHTYQITFDDTLFLNQQGLAGYDTATTKSYYLVDITNENNPDTLINNSFDLPESDADVIDGFRLTFKNVESLGFNRSLSS
;
A
#
# COMPACT_ATOMS: atom_id res chain seq x y z
N ASP A 1 25.21 -8.24 11.83
CA ASP A 1 24.27 -9.36 11.94
C ASP A 1 23.07 -9.08 11.04
N ASN A 2 23.21 -9.45 9.75
CA ASN A 2 22.19 -9.16 8.74
C ASN A 2 21.24 -10.34 8.50
N ASP A 3 21.57 -11.53 9.00
CA ASP A 3 20.68 -12.69 8.92
C ASP A 3 19.69 -12.77 10.11
N GLY A 4 19.83 -11.84 11.08
CA GLY A 4 18.90 -11.66 12.21
C GLY A 4 19.06 -12.69 13.33
N ASP A 5 20.12 -13.48 13.34
CA ASP A 5 20.37 -14.51 14.35
C ASP A 5 21.78 -14.44 14.96
N TRP A 6 22.13 -13.32 15.49
CA TRP A 6 23.46 -13.07 16.06
C TRP A 6 24.04 -14.26 16.83
N SER A 7 25.24 -14.64 16.47
CA SER A 7 26.01 -15.70 17.12
C SER A 7 27.44 -15.23 17.39
N LEU A 8 28.22 -16.02 18.12
CA LEU A 8 29.64 -15.71 18.30
C LEU A 8 30.47 -15.75 17.02
N ALA A 9 29.92 -16.30 15.94
CA ALA A 9 30.56 -16.26 14.63
C ALA A 9 30.39 -14.90 13.93
N ASP A 10 29.40 -14.11 14.35
CA ASP A 10 29.12 -12.79 13.84
C ASP A 10 29.88 -11.70 14.62
N ASP A 11 30.57 -12.08 15.69
CA ASP A 11 31.40 -11.19 16.48
C ASP A 11 32.71 -10.91 15.74
N VAL A 12 32.75 -9.81 15.03
CA VAL A 12 33.93 -9.36 14.28
C VAL A 12 34.99 -8.65 15.16
N GLY A 13 34.73 -8.62 16.45
CA GLY A 13 35.60 -7.99 17.44
C GLY A 13 35.43 -6.46 17.49
N LEU A 14 35.96 -5.86 18.55
CA LEU A 14 35.84 -4.42 18.82
C LEU A 14 36.41 -3.53 17.72
N ASN A 15 37.32 -4.05 16.92
CA ASN A 15 37.98 -3.39 15.82
C ASN A 15 37.47 -3.79 14.43
N GLY A 16 36.41 -4.59 14.36
CA GLY A 16 35.91 -5.11 13.09
C GLY A 16 36.81 -6.17 12.45
N ASP A 17 37.68 -6.87 13.21
CA ASP A 17 38.61 -7.86 12.69
C ASP A 17 38.78 -9.05 13.65
N GLU A 18 38.05 -10.10 13.41
CA GLU A 18 38.18 -11.35 14.12
C GLU A 18 39.50 -12.09 13.85
N SER A 19 40.11 -11.83 12.70
CA SER A 19 41.26 -12.62 12.22
C SER A 19 42.61 -12.18 12.79
N GLY A 20 42.62 -11.21 13.66
CA GLY A 20 43.87 -10.82 14.31
C GLY A 20 44.45 -9.50 13.83
N GLY A 21 43.61 -8.57 13.40
CA GLY A 21 44.01 -7.22 13.04
C GLY A 21 44.62 -6.40 14.17
N LEU A 22 44.52 -5.06 14.10
CA LEU A 22 45.24 -4.15 15.01
C LEU A 22 44.88 -4.31 16.48
N SER A 23 43.75 -4.87 16.81
CA SER A 23 43.33 -5.19 18.18
C SER A 23 42.95 -6.68 18.30
N ALA A 24 43.71 -7.52 17.61
CA ALA A 24 43.46 -8.93 17.51
C ALA A 24 43.03 -9.57 18.83
N GLY A 25 41.96 -10.31 18.78
CA GLY A 25 41.47 -11.11 19.89
C GLY A 25 40.65 -10.41 20.94
N VAL A 26 40.24 -9.19 20.69
CA VAL A 26 39.27 -8.50 21.57
C VAL A 26 37.87 -8.67 20.96
N LEU A 27 37.28 -9.83 21.19
CA LEU A 27 35.88 -10.10 20.94
C LEU A 27 35.08 -9.52 22.10
N ASP A 28 34.01 -8.85 21.85
CA ASP A 28 33.19 -8.24 22.89
C ASP A 28 31.88 -8.98 23.16
N ASN A 29 31.58 -9.99 22.37
CA ASN A 29 30.35 -10.80 22.42
C ASN A 29 29.10 -9.93 22.26
N MET A 30 29.18 -8.89 21.44
CA MET A 30 28.10 -7.97 21.16
C MET A 30 27.75 -7.99 19.69
N PRO A 31 26.47 -7.91 19.36
CA PRO A 31 26.07 -7.78 17.97
C PRO A 31 26.50 -6.44 17.37
N THR A 32 26.79 -6.42 16.09
CA THR A 32 27.22 -5.23 15.33
C THR A 32 26.20 -4.07 15.41
N SER A 33 24.95 -4.35 15.69
CA SER A 33 23.91 -3.33 15.90
C SER A 33 24.10 -2.45 17.13
N GLY A 34 25.11 -2.69 17.94
CA GLY A 34 25.47 -1.82 19.06
C GLY A 34 24.48 -1.78 20.22
N SER A 35 23.70 -2.82 20.40
CA SER A 35 22.75 -2.92 21.51
C SER A 35 23.39 -3.20 22.87
N GLY A 36 24.72 -3.22 22.93
CA GLY A 36 25.46 -3.57 24.14
C GLY A 36 25.95 -2.40 24.97
N THR A 37 26.66 -2.74 26.02
CA THR A 37 27.06 -1.85 27.11
C THR A 37 28.27 -0.98 26.76
N GLY A 38 28.09 0.01 25.92
CA GLY A 38 29.06 1.10 25.83
C GLY A 38 29.77 1.27 24.51
N PHE A 39 29.60 0.35 23.55
CA PHE A 39 30.10 0.51 22.20
C PHE A 39 28.95 0.75 21.22
N PRO A 40 29.11 1.66 20.27
CA PRO A 40 28.04 2.02 19.32
C PRO A 40 27.80 0.95 18.24
N GLY A 41 28.51 -0.15 18.29
CA GLY A 41 28.42 -1.26 17.37
C GLY A 41 29.66 -1.44 16.53
N GLU A 42 29.80 -2.59 15.96
CA GLU A 42 30.89 -2.97 15.07
C GLU A 42 30.49 -2.82 13.62
N PRO A 43 31.44 -2.66 12.70
CA PRO A 43 31.13 -2.72 11.28
C PRO A 43 30.56 -4.08 10.91
N ASN A 44 29.39 -4.09 10.32
CA ASN A 44 28.74 -5.29 9.84
C ASN A 44 29.12 -5.51 8.37
N ILE A 45 30.27 -6.08 8.10
CA ILE A 45 30.73 -6.40 6.75
C ILE A 45 31.05 -7.88 6.71
N ASP A 46 30.09 -8.71 6.41
CA ASP A 46 30.27 -10.12 6.16
C ASP A 46 30.34 -10.38 4.65
N LYS A 47 31.31 -11.20 4.22
CA LYS A 47 31.45 -11.61 2.82
C LYS A 47 30.34 -12.55 2.35
N THR A 48 29.57 -13.11 3.26
CA THR A 48 28.44 -13.99 2.96
C THR A 48 27.14 -13.25 2.74
N ASP A 49 27.07 -12.02 3.18
CA ASP A 49 25.88 -11.17 3.13
C ASP A 49 25.83 -10.41 1.80
N VAL A 50 25.23 -11.03 0.79
CA VAL A 50 25.26 -10.53 -0.59
C VAL A 50 24.08 -9.61 -0.94
N SER A 51 23.07 -9.54 -0.08
CA SER A 51 21.79 -8.90 -0.43
C SER A 51 21.35 -7.77 0.47
N GLU A 52 22.10 -7.48 1.52
CA GLU A 52 21.71 -6.52 2.53
C GLU A 52 22.63 -5.31 2.60
N SER A 53 22.07 -4.24 3.08
CA SER A 53 22.81 -3.01 3.33
C SER A 53 23.63 -3.20 4.59
N ASP A 54 24.92 -3.37 4.43
CA ASP A 54 25.85 -3.53 5.55
C ASP A 54 25.77 -2.32 6.47
N GLN A 55 25.59 -2.57 7.75
CA GLN A 55 25.53 -1.55 8.77
C GLN A 55 26.95 -1.38 9.36
N MET A 56 27.55 -0.25 9.05
CA MET A 56 28.79 0.12 9.72
C MET A 56 28.46 0.76 11.05
N GLY A 57 28.63 0.03 12.15
CA GLY A 57 28.51 0.60 13.50
C GLY A 57 29.51 1.73 13.74
N LEU A 58 29.16 2.64 14.65
CA LEU A 58 30.08 3.67 15.11
C LEU A 58 31.14 3.04 16.02
N THR A 59 32.39 3.05 15.60
CA THR A 59 33.49 2.44 16.33
C THR A 59 34.28 3.43 17.17
N SER A 60 34.20 4.73 16.86
CA SER A 60 34.83 5.78 17.65
C SER A 60 34.00 7.07 17.62
N VAL A 61 33.89 7.76 18.75
CA VAL A 61 33.27 9.07 18.88
C VAL A 61 34.20 9.97 19.69
N GLN A 62 34.59 11.10 19.13
CA GLN A 62 35.50 12.06 19.79
C GLN A 62 35.02 13.50 19.66
N VAL A 63 35.24 14.27 20.71
CA VAL A 63 35.07 15.74 20.70
C VAL A 63 36.42 16.37 20.95
N PRO A 64 37.17 16.77 19.91
CA PRO A 64 38.47 17.40 20.07
C PRO A 64 38.32 18.78 20.75
N VAL A 65 38.93 18.91 21.91
CA VAL A 65 38.99 20.17 22.65
C VAL A 65 40.22 20.97 22.18
N GLY A 66 39.98 22.17 21.69
CA GLY A 66 41.11 23.08 21.31
C GLY A 66 41.55 23.03 19.85
N GLY A 67 40.80 22.34 19.01
CA GLY A 67 41.02 22.33 17.56
C GLY A 67 41.69 21.05 17.04
N TRP A 68 41.49 20.79 15.77
CA TRP A 68 42.01 19.61 15.06
C TRP A 68 43.45 19.82 14.64
N ASN A 69 44.32 18.88 15.00
CA ASN A 69 45.56 18.76 14.30
C ASN A 69 45.46 17.76 13.15
N ILE A 70 44.74 18.16 12.09
CA ILE A 70 44.61 17.35 10.87
C ILE A 70 45.90 17.18 10.07
N ALA A 71 46.97 17.83 10.50
CA ALA A 71 48.25 17.75 9.83
C ALA A 71 49.11 16.53 10.21
N SER A 72 48.60 15.68 11.11
CA SER A 72 49.30 14.46 11.56
C SER A 72 48.41 13.25 11.45
N ASP A 73 48.67 12.38 10.46
CA ASP A 73 47.94 11.12 10.27
C ASP A 73 48.05 10.21 11.51
N GLY A 74 49.22 10.21 12.19
CA GLY A 74 49.40 9.44 13.41
C GLY A 74 48.53 9.94 14.58
N SER A 75 48.30 11.24 14.68
CA SER A 75 47.37 11.78 15.67
C SER A 75 45.94 11.49 15.34
N LEU A 76 45.56 11.59 14.07
CA LEU A 76 44.22 11.20 13.61
C LEU A 76 43.95 9.73 13.92
N TRP A 77 44.90 8.87 13.55
CA TRP A 77 44.79 7.44 13.80
C TRP A 77 44.66 7.09 15.29
N ASN A 78 45.58 7.54 16.10
CA ASN A 78 45.67 7.13 17.50
C ASN A 78 44.58 7.73 18.41
N PHE A 79 44.06 8.90 18.06
CA PHE A 79 43.12 9.62 18.93
C PHE A 79 41.69 9.59 18.41
N TYR A 80 41.50 9.63 17.11
CA TYR A 80 40.18 9.84 16.54
C TYR A 80 39.60 8.64 15.80
N LEU A 81 40.44 7.82 15.19
CA LEU A 81 39.97 6.73 14.34
C LEU A 81 40.07 5.36 15.00
N THR A 82 40.82 5.25 16.08
CA THR A 82 41.00 3.94 16.78
C THR A 82 39.67 3.46 17.36
N PRO A 83 39.19 2.27 16.98
CA PRO A 83 37.99 1.69 17.53
C PRO A 83 38.00 1.57 19.05
N GLY A 84 36.83 1.67 19.68
CA GLY A 84 36.68 1.64 21.12
C GLY A 84 36.98 2.97 21.83
N ASN A 85 37.39 3.97 21.10
CA ASN A 85 37.71 5.28 21.69
C ASN A 85 36.48 6.18 21.72
N ILE A 86 35.63 6.00 22.73
CA ILE A 86 34.36 6.70 22.88
C ILE A 86 34.53 7.82 23.91
N TRP A 87 34.41 9.04 23.43
CA TRP A 87 34.41 10.23 24.30
C TRP A 87 33.17 10.24 25.19
N GLN A 88 33.38 10.51 26.47
CA GLN A 88 32.30 10.67 27.43
C GLN A 88 32.18 12.17 27.80
N PRO A 89 30.98 12.75 27.69
CA PRO A 89 30.79 14.13 28.07
C PRO A 89 31.04 14.33 29.58
N PRO A 90 31.74 15.40 29.98
CA PRO A 90 31.89 15.71 31.41
C PRO A 90 30.49 16.01 32.01
N PRO A 91 30.26 15.64 33.27
CA PRO A 91 28.99 15.94 33.94
C PRO A 91 28.70 17.46 33.94
N GLY A 92 27.57 17.86 33.34
CA GLY A 92 27.17 19.27 33.25
C GLY A 92 27.94 20.14 32.24
N GLY A 93 28.73 19.53 31.36
CA GLY A 93 29.47 20.24 30.31
C GLY A 93 28.58 20.53 29.10
N GLU A 94 28.60 21.79 28.64
CA GLU A 94 28.09 22.13 27.32
C GLU A 94 29.04 21.57 26.23
N LEU A 95 28.46 20.89 25.24
CA LEU A 95 29.18 20.42 24.07
C LEU A 95 29.44 21.63 23.13
N GLY A 96 30.55 22.29 23.31
CA GLY A 96 31.02 23.29 22.37
C GLY A 96 32.20 22.73 21.57
N GLY A 97 32.02 22.40 20.30
CA GLY A 97 33.13 21.91 19.50
C GLY A 97 32.69 21.08 18.28
N THR A 98 33.68 20.52 17.62
CA THR A 98 33.48 19.61 16.50
C THR A 98 33.31 18.19 17.02
N LEU A 99 32.23 17.51 16.61
CA LEU A 99 32.04 16.09 16.86
C LEU A 99 32.67 15.31 15.70
N GLN A 100 33.52 14.35 16.02
CA GLN A 100 34.01 13.36 15.08
C GLN A 100 33.43 12.00 15.42
N ILE A 101 32.86 11.36 14.43
CA ILE A 101 32.36 10.00 14.49
C ILE A 101 33.12 9.19 13.47
N SER A 102 33.45 7.95 13.82
CA SER A 102 34.19 7.03 12.97
C SER A 102 33.49 5.69 12.92
N SER A 103 33.53 5.06 11.78
CA SER A 103 33.03 3.70 11.52
C SER A 103 34.14 2.92 10.80
N GLY A 104 34.22 1.66 11.05
CA GLY A 104 35.24 0.81 10.40
C GLY A 104 36.16 0.19 11.44
N TYR A 105 37.05 -0.73 11.05
CA TYR A 105 37.59 -0.84 9.68
C TYR A 105 36.70 -1.71 8.77
N PHE A 106 36.73 -1.42 7.48
CA PHE A 106 36.12 -2.29 6.47
C PHE A 106 37.09 -2.49 5.30
N PRO A 107 37.12 -3.69 4.69
CA PRO A 107 37.96 -3.96 3.55
C PRO A 107 37.44 -3.24 2.30
N LEU A 108 38.33 -2.67 1.50
CA LEU A 108 38.01 -2.12 0.20
C LEU A 108 39.06 -2.59 -0.81
N GLU A 109 38.68 -3.51 -1.68
CA GLU A 109 39.58 -4.06 -2.70
C GLU A 109 39.82 -3.06 -3.84
N ALA A 110 40.92 -3.25 -4.57
CA ALA A 110 41.24 -2.36 -5.69
C ALA A 110 40.16 -2.39 -6.78
N GLY A 111 39.55 -1.24 -7.03
CA GLY A 111 38.44 -1.08 -7.99
C GLY A 111 37.05 -1.32 -7.41
N GLN A 112 36.95 -1.71 -6.17
CA GLN A 112 35.69 -1.80 -5.44
C GLN A 112 35.19 -0.41 -5.05
N THR A 113 33.87 -0.24 -5.04
CA THR A 113 33.19 0.99 -4.57
C THR A 113 32.11 0.59 -3.58
N GLU A 114 32.17 1.17 -2.40
CA GLU A 114 31.14 1.00 -1.38
C GLU A 114 30.31 2.26 -1.23
N ARG A 115 29.02 2.09 -0.94
CA ARG A 115 28.08 3.20 -0.68
C ARG A 115 27.87 3.32 0.82
N ILE A 116 28.18 4.47 1.36
CA ILE A 116 27.96 4.79 2.76
C ILE A 116 26.76 5.71 2.88
N ALA A 117 25.81 5.36 3.75
CA ALA A 117 24.69 6.22 4.13
C ALA A 117 24.85 6.67 5.58
N MET A 118 24.56 7.93 5.83
CA MET A 118 24.56 8.51 7.18
C MET A 118 23.24 9.23 7.41
N ALA A 119 22.62 8.96 8.54
CA ALA A 119 21.39 9.64 8.97
C ALA A 119 21.68 10.49 10.22
N ILE A 120 21.10 11.68 10.27
CA ILE A 120 21.12 12.56 11.43
C ILE A 120 19.69 12.63 11.95
N MET A 121 19.46 12.12 13.16
CA MET A 121 18.15 12.13 13.81
C MET A 121 18.14 13.17 14.91
N MET A 122 17.01 13.84 15.07
CA MET A 122 16.72 14.77 16.15
C MET A 122 15.53 14.24 16.95
N GLY A 123 15.44 14.58 18.22
CA GLY A 123 14.33 14.25 19.09
C GLY A 123 14.13 15.31 20.15
N ASN A 124 12.92 15.42 20.68
CA ASN A 124 12.60 16.32 21.78
C ASN A 124 13.25 15.88 23.10
N ASP A 125 13.50 14.59 23.22
CA ASP A 125 14.21 13.95 24.32
C ASP A 125 14.98 12.71 23.83
N GLN A 126 15.65 12.00 24.73
CA GLN A 126 16.45 10.82 24.39
C GLN A 126 15.59 9.68 23.84
N GLN A 127 14.40 9.47 24.41
CA GLN A 127 13.52 8.37 23.97
C GLN A 127 12.97 8.65 22.57
N ASP A 128 12.61 9.89 22.30
CA ASP A 128 12.18 10.33 20.97
C ASP A 128 13.30 10.19 19.93
N ALA A 129 14.52 10.57 20.28
CA ALA A 129 15.69 10.39 19.40
C ALA A 129 15.96 8.90 19.09
N ILE A 130 15.83 8.01 20.10
CA ILE A 130 16.00 6.56 19.90
C ILE A 130 14.88 6.01 19.00
N ARG A 131 13.64 6.43 19.20
CA ARG A 131 12.51 6.06 18.34
C ARG A 131 12.78 6.44 16.90
N ASN A 132 13.19 7.70 16.65
CA ASN A 132 13.49 8.21 15.34
C ASN A 132 14.69 7.48 14.69
N LYS A 133 15.70 7.11 15.50
CA LYS A 133 16.79 6.23 15.06
C LYS A 133 16.27 4.88 14.58
N ASN A 134 15.39 4.24 15.33
CA ASN A 134 14.85 2.94 14.96
C ASN A 134 14.01 3.02 13.67
N VAL A 135 13.24 4.08 13.49
CA VAL A 135 12.50 4.33 12.24
C VAL A 135 13.45 4.53 11.05
N ALA A 136 14.53 5.30 11.24
CA ALA A 136 15.53 5.51 10.20
C ALA A 136 16.26 4.21 9.84
N GLN A 137 16.57 3.38 10.84
CA GLN A 137 17.16 2.06 10.67
C GLN A 137 16.25 1.15 9.82
N LEU A 138 15.01 1.04 10.22
CA LEU A 138 14.00 0.24 9.52
C LEU A 138 13.79 0.72 8.08
N THR A 139 13.80 2.05 7.86
CA THR A 139 13.72 2.66 6.52
C THR A 139 14.91 2.24 5.65
N TYR A 140 16.10 2.22 6.22
CA TYR A 140 17.31 1.80 5.52
C TYR A 140 17.27 0.30 5.16
N GLU A 141 16.93 -0.56 6.11
CA GLU A 141 16.78 -2.01 5.93
C GLU A 141 15.69 -2.36 4.90
N SER A 142 14.68 -1.52 4.80
CA SER A 142 13.62 -1.64 3.80
C SER A 142 13.97 -1.01 2.44
N ASP A 143 15.24 -0.78 2.15
CA ASP A 143 15.73 -0.12 0.92
C ASP A 143 15.07 1.24 0.66
N TYR A 144 14.93 2.06 1.71
CA TYR A 144 14.25 3.36 1.70
C TYR A 144 12.77 3.29 1.28
N GLN A 145 12.14 2.15 1.50
CA GLN A 145 10.69 2.02 1.34
C GLN A 145 9.99 2.45 2.62
N PHE A 146 8.93 3.21 2.47
CA PHE A 146 8.07 3.65 3.57
C PHE A 146 6.73 2.93 3.45
N ALA A 147 6.01 2.82 4.55
CA ALA A 147 4.61 2.46 4.52
C ALA A 147 3.89 3.34 3.50
N LYS A 148 3.16 2.72 2.60
CA LYS A 148 2.61 3.38 1.43
C LYS A 148 1.13 3.09 1.35
N ALA A 149 0.34 4.15 1.31
CA ALA A 149 -1.09 4.02 1.01
C ALA A 149 -1.32 3.20 -0.27
N PRO A 150 -2.42 2.47 -0.36
CA PRO A 150 -2.80 1.75 -1.57
C PRO A 150 -2.89 2.67 -2.79
N ASN A 151 -2.77 2.11 -3.98
CA ASN A 151 -2.92 2.91 -5.19
C ASN A 151 -4.32 3.52 -5.24
N PRO A 152 -4.46 4.79 -5.66
CA PRO A 152 -5.79 5.38 -5.81
C PRO A 152 -6.57 4.68 -6.93
N PRO A 153 -7.85 4.34 -6.71
CA PRO A 153 -8.69 3.73 -7.74
C PRO A 153 -9.00 4.73 -8.86
N LYS A 154 -9.41 4.24 -10.01
CA LYS A 154 -9.93 5.09 -11.08
C LYS A 154 -11.44 5.24 -10.90
N VAL A 155 -11.90 6.46 -10.65
CA VAL A 155 -13.31 6.77 -10.46
C VAL A 155 -13.94 7.36 -11.72
N THR A 156 -15.20 7.06 -11.94
CA THR A 156 -16.07 7.66 -12.95
C THR A 156 -17.34 8.17 -12.29
N ALA A 157 -17.83 9.33 -12.71
CA ALA A 157 -19.09 9.90 -12.23
C ALA A 157 -20.09 10.01 -13.37
N VAL A 158 -21.31 9.51 -13.13
CA VAL A 158 -22.44 9.58 -14.05
C VAL A 158 -23.44 10.60 -13.51
N PRO A 159 -23.64 11.74 -14.21
CA PRO A 159 -24.63 12.73 -13.80
C PRO A 159 -26.04 12.26 -14.16
N GLY A 160 -26.98 12.49 -13.23
CA GLY A 160 -28.40 12.24 -13.42
C GLY A 160 -29.27 13.40 -12.93
N ASP A 161 -30.60 13.26 -13.02
CA ASP A 161 -31.55 14.27 -12.53
C ASP A 161 -31.65 14.20 -11.00
N GLY A 162 -30.98 15.13 -10.33
CA GLY A 162 -30.92 15.17 -8.87
C GLY A 162 -30.12 14.01 -8.27
N VAL A 163 -29.24 13.38 -9.04
CA VAL A 163 -28.45 12.24 -8.60
C VAL A 163 -27.08 12.23 -9.28
N VAL A 164 -26.08 11.70 -8.58
CA VAL A 164 -24.77 11.36 -9.15
C VAL A 164 -24.46 9.92 -8.79
N THR A 165 -24.17 9.10 -9.78
CA THR A 165 -23.66 7.74 -9.57
C THR A 165 -22.14 7.73 -9.77
N LEU A 166 -21.43 7.24 -8.79
CA LEU A 166 -19.98 7.00 -8.86
C LEU A 166 -19.75 5.50 -9.01
N TYR A 167 -18.72 5.14 -9.77
CA TYR A 167 -18.16 3.79 -9.77
C TYR A 167 -16.66 3.84 -9.97
N TRP A 168 -15.94 2.86 -9.44
CA TRP A 168 -14.48 2.80 -9.49
C TRP A 168 -13.96 1.39 -9.64
N ASP A 169 -12.70 1.27 -10.09
CA ASP A 169 -12.04 0.00 -10.29
C ASP A 169 -11.42 -0.57 -9.01
N ARG A 170 -11.00 -1.82 -9.07
CA ARG A 170 -10.41 -2.58 -7.96
C ARG A 170 -8.89 -2.52 -7.90
N SER A 171 -8.26 -1.61 -8.62
CA SER A 171 -6.79 -1.54 -8.74
C SER A 171 -6.08 -1.32 -7.40
N ALA A 172 -6.76 -0.73 -6.41
CA ALA A 172 -6.24 -0.52 -5.07
C ALA A 172 -6.03 -1.81 -4.29
N GLU A 173 -6.94 -2.79 -4.42
CA GLU A 173 -6.98 -4.02 -3.62
C GLU A 173 -5.78 -4.95 -3.85
N SER A 174 -5.14 -4.83 -5.01
CA SER A 174 -3.92 -5.59 -5.36
C SER A 174 -2.63 -4.84 -5.07
N THR A 175 -2.69 -3.69 -4.40
CA THR A 175 -1.50 -2.92 -4.06
C THR A 175 -0.66 -3.66 -3.03
N GLN A 176 0.64 -3.73 -3.29
CA GLN A 176 1.60 -4.28 -2.33
C GLN A 176 2.27 -3.15 -1.57
N ASP A 177 2.25 -3.23 -0.25
CA ASP A 177 3.15 -2.48 0.61
C ASP A 177 4.35 -3.35 1.00
N LYS A 178 5.47 -3.13 0.31
CA LYS A 178 6.69 -3.89 0.56
C LYS A 178 7.31 -3.59 1.93
N TYR A 179 7.11 -2.36 2.43
CA TYR A 179 7.59 -2.01 3.76
C TYR A 179 6.86 -2.83 4.83
N MET A 180 5.51 -2.83 4.77
CA MET A 180 4.70 -3.65 5.67
C MET A 180 5.02 -5.13 5.51
N GLY A 181 5.15 -5.62 4.27
CA GLY A 181 5.56 -7.00 4.00
C GLY A 181 6.90 -7.37 4.64
N ASN A 182 7.89 -6.49 4.62
CA ASN A 182 9.20 -6.73 5.22
C ASN A 182 9.13 -6.81 6.75
N ILE A 183 8.48 -5.83 7.40
CA ILE A 183 8.43 -5.78 8.88
C ILE A 183 7.51 -6.82 9.51
N THR A 184 6.58 -7.39 8.73
CA THR A 184 5.62 -8.40 9.19
C THR A 184 5.90 -9.80 8.62
N ASN A 185 7.09 -10.02 8.05
CA ASN A 185 7.47 -11.28 7.41
C ASN A 185 6.47 -11.75 6.34
N GLY A 186 5.94 -10.81 5.57
CA GLY A 186 5.01 -11.05 4.48
C GLY A 186 3.54 -11.11 4.89
N ALA A 187 3.21 -11.00 6.17
CA ALA A 187 1.82 -11.11 6.63
C ALA A 187 0.95 -9.94 6.10
N ASP A 188 1.49 -8.71 6.12
CA ASP A 188 0.77 -7.50 5.70
C ASP A 188 1.35 -6.92 4.40
N LEU A 189 1.81 -7.78 3.48
CA LEU A 189 2.23 -7.34 2.15
C LEU A 189 1.09 -6.69 1.36
N TYR A 190 -0.14 -7.10 1.63
CA TYR A 190 -1.38 -6.54 1.10
C TYR A 190 -2.20 -6.04 2.30
N ASP A 191 -2.01 -4.80 2.65
CA ASP A 191 -2.61 -4.15 3.82
C ASP A 191 -3.76 -3.20 3.46
N PHE A 192 -4.22 -3.25 2.20
CA PHE A 192 -5.43 -2.56 1.79
C PHE A 192 -6.60 -2.91 2.70
N GLU A 193 -7.34 -1.90 3.16
CA GLU A 193 -8.45 -2.06 4.09
C GLU A 193 -9.78 -1.65 3.48
N GLY A 194 -9.81 -0.56 2.70
CA GLY A 194 -11.10 -0.10 2.19
C GLY A 194 -11.07 1.16 1.34
N TYR A 195 -12.28 1.68 1.11
CA TYR A 195 -12.52 2.88 0.33
C TYR A 195 -13.30 3.93 1.12
N LYS A 196 -13.02 5.20 0.81
CA LYS A 196 -13.75 6.37 1.31
C LYS A 196 -14.11 7.29 0.16
N ILE A 197 -15.24 7.99 0.28
CA ILE A 197 -15.60 9.06 -0.64
C ILE A 197 -15.53 10.40 0.10
N TYR A 198 -14.83 11.35 -0.51
CA TYR A 198 -14.88 12.75 -0.14
C TYR A 198 -15.66 13.52 -1.18
N ARG A 199 -16.50 14.46 -0.74
CA ARG A 199 -17.28 15.34 -1.63
C ARG A 199 -17.05 16.79 -1.25
N ALA A 200 -16.87 17.63 -2.27
CA ALA A 200 -16.69 19.06 -2.13
C ALA A 200 -17.40 19.83 -3.25
N THR A 201 -17.54 21.14 -3.08
CA THR A 201 -18.00 22.07 -4.13
C THR A 201 -16.85 22.84 -4.76
N ASP A 202 -15.66 22.72 -4.19
CA ASP A 202 -14.40 23.22 -4.77
C ASP A 202 -13.38 22.09 -5.00
N PHE A 203 -12.48 22.29 -5.98
CA PHE A 203 -11.54 21.28 -6.41
C PHE A 203 -10.44 20.95 -5.37
N GLU A 204 -10.17 21.84 -4.41
CA GLU A 204 -9.19 21.67 -3.34
C GLU A 204 -9.79 20.97 -2.12
N PHE A 205 -11.07 20.65 -2.13
CA PHE A 205 -11.79 20.04 -1.01
C PHE A 205 -11.74 20.85 0.29
N ASN A 206 -11.69 22.19 0.19
CA ASN A 206 -11.64 23.07 1.37
C ASN A 206 -12.94 23.08 2.18
N ASP A 207 -14.06 22.72 1.58
CA ASP A 207 -15.36 22.58 2.23
C ASP A 207 -15.65 21.15 2.73
N ALA A 208 -14.72 20.22 2.56
CA ALA A 208 -14.78 18.93 3.24
C ALA A 208 -14.44 19.09 4.73
N TYR A 209 -15.07 18.30 5.58
CA TYR A 209 -14.83 18.38 7.02
C TYR A 209 -13.44 17.81 7.36
N ASN A 210 -12.67 18.63 8.10
CA ASN A 210 -11.39 18.24 8.64
C ASN A 210 -11.52 17.77 10.09
N ILE A 211 -10.91 16.64 10.41
CA ILE A 211 -10.67 16.20 11.78
C ILE A 211 -9.33 16.81 12.21
N THR A 212 -9.35 17.59 13.30
CA THR A 212 -8.18 18.31 13.79
C THR A 212 -7.68 17.74 15.12
N ASP A 213 -6.38 17.87 15.38
CA ASP A 213 -5.78 17.61 16.67
C ASP A 213 -6.17 18.68 17.71
N GLY A 214 -5.69 18.52 18.95
CA GLY A 214 -5.96 19.44 20.04
C GLY A 214 -5.45 20.88 19.83
N ASP A 215 -4.50 21.06 18.93
CA ASP A 215 -3.91 22.35 18.55
C ASP A 215 -4.59 22.97 17.31
N GLY A 216 -5.54 22.27 16.71
CA GLY A 216 -6.31 22.71 15.55
C GLY A 216 -5.63 22.40 14.20
N ASN A 217 -4.59 21.55 14.17
CA ASN A 217 -3.97 21.14 12.91
C ASN A 217 -4.81 20.03 12.26
N PRO A 218 -5.07 20.09 10.94
CA PRO A 218 -5.76 19.03 10.23
C PRO A 218 -4.99 17.69 10.34
N THR A 219 -5.69 16.62 10.67
CA THR A 219 -5.13 15.26 10.74
C THR A 219 -5.69 14.36 9.64
N PHE A 220 -7.02 14.26 9.59
CA PHE A 220 -7.74 13.43 8.62
C PHE A 220 -8.91 14.21 8.04
N LEU A 221 -9.37 13.79 6.85
CA LEU A 221 -10.66 14.22 6.32
C LEU A 221 -11.78 13.29 6.81
N GLU A 222 -12.94 13.85 7.11
CA GLU A 222 -14.15 13.06 7.36
C GLU A 222 -14.75 12.61 6.02
N PRO A 223 -15.02 11.31 5.84
CA PRO A 223 -15.74 10.84 4.67
C PRO A 223 -17.08 11.51 4.51
N TYR A 224 -17.55 11.65 3.27
CA TYR A 224 -18.87 12.22 3.00
C TYR A 224 -19.96 11.45 3.75
N VAL A 225 -20.89 12.18 4.35
CA VAL A 225 -22.00 11.60 5.12
C VAL A 225 -23.31 11.88 4.41
N GLN A 226 -24.01 10.82 3.97
CA GLN A 226 -25.34 10.92 3.41
C GLN A 226 -26.35 10.28 4.35
N ASN A 227 -27.34 11.05 4.80
CA ASN A 227 -28.39 10.57 5.71
C ASN A 227 -27.86 9.93 7.02
N GLY A 228 -26.72 10.42 7.52
CA GLY A 228 -26.09 9.90 8.73
C GLY A 228 -25.21 8.66 8.50
N VAL A 229 -25.04 8.21 7.28
CA VAL A 229 -24.16 7.09 6.91
C VAL A 229 -22.91 7.64 6.24
N ARG A 230 -21.75 7.23 6.72
CA ARG A 230 -20.46 7.53 6.09
C ARG A 230 -20.32 6.78 4.77
N ALA A 231 -19.83 7.47 3.76
CA ALA A 231 -19.45 6.84 2.50
C ALA A 231 -18.05 6.22 2.66
N GLN A 232 -18.00 5.12 3.40
CA GLN A 232 -16.81 4.35 3.74
C GLN A 232 -17.16 2.87 3.79
N TRP A 233 -16.32 2.04 3.20
CA TRP A 233 -16.48 0.59 3.13
C TRP A 233 -15.13 -0.07 3.37
N ASP A 234 -15.13 -1.12 4.19
CA ASP A 234 -13.96 -1.85 4.64
C ASP A 234 -14.11 -3.35 4.38
N LEU A 235 -12.99 -4.05 4.39
CA LEU A 235 -12.98 -5.52 4.30
C LEU A 235 -13.73 -6.13 5.48
N VAL A 236 -14.28 -7.33 5.28
CA VAL A 236 -14.87 -8.12 6.36
C VAL A 236 -13.79 -9.07 6.88
N ASP A 237 -12.88 -8.55 7.70
CA ASP A 237 -11.73 -9.30 8.20
C ASP A 237 -11.51 -9.14 9.73
N GLY A 238 -12.39 -8.39 10.39
CA GLY A 238 -12.36 -8.11 11.83
C GLY A 238 -11.46 -6.94 12.23
N LYS A 239 -10.89 -6.20 11.27
CA LYS A 239 -10.15 -4.97 11.49
C LYS A 239 -11.09 -3.78 11.33
N SER A 240 -11.83 -3.42 12.37
CA SER A 240 -12.84 -2.37 12.30
C SER A 240 -12.79 -1.43 13.50
N GLY A 241 -13.54 -0.33 13.44
CA GLY A 241 -13.59 0.68 14.49
C GLY A 241 -12.38 1.61 14.50
N TRP A 242 -12.02 2.07 15.69
CA TRP A 242 -10.91 3.01 15.87
C TRP A 242 -9.56 2.29 15.89
N HIS A 243 -8.66 2.69 15.02
CA HIS A 243 -7.31 2.14 14.96
C HIS A 243 -6.59 2.25 16.32
N PRO A 244 -5.82 1.24 16.74
CA PRO A 244 -5.15 1.26 18.05
C PRO A 244 -4.08 2.36 18.17
N VAL A 245 -3.36 2.66 17.07
CA VAL A 245 -2.36 3.75 17.03
C VAL A 245 -3.06 5.07 16.71
N ASP A 246 -2.63 6.15 17.35
CA ASP A 246 -3.16 7.49 17.14
C ASP A 246 -2.12 8.45 16.55
N LEU A 247 -2.59 9.51 15.92
CA LEU A 247 -1.79 10.66 15.49
C LEU A 247 -2.14 11.85 16.39
N ASN A 248 -1.25 12.20 17.30
CA ASN A 248 -1.47 13.31 18.23
C ASN A 248 -2.79 13.21 19.02
N GLY A 249 -3.15 12.00 19.45
CA GLY A 249 -4.38 11.72 20.18
C GLY A 249 -5.63 11.54 19.30
N ILE A 250 -5.51 11.65 17.99
CA ILE A 250 -6.60 11.42 17.04
C ILE A 250 -6.42 10.05 16.39
N LYS A 251 -7.44 9.23 16.51
CA LYS A 251 -7.45 7.89 15.92
C LYS A 251 -8.10 7.90 14.54
N PHE A 252 -7.55 7.09 13.65
CA PHE A 252 -8.16 6.81 12.37
C PHE A 252 -9.34 5.85 12.55
N TYR A 253 -10.44 6.07 11.81
CA TYR A 253 -11.57 5.17 11.79
C TYR A 253 -11.46 4.22 10.60
N LEU A 254 -11.36 2.93 10.87
CA LEU A 254 -11.16 1.91 9.84
C LEU A 254 -12.46 1.57 9.11
N GLY A 255 -13.57 1.48 9.81
CA GLY A 255 -14.86 1.08 9.27
C GLY A 255 -15.65 0.21 10.23
N ASP A 256 -16.63 -0.51 9.74
CA ASP A 256 -17.58 -1.33 10.51
C ASP A 256 -17.68 -2.78 9.97
N ASP A 257 -16.64 -3.33 9.31
CA ASP A 257 -16.68 -4.62 8.59
C ASP A 257 -17.85 -4.69 7.59
N THR A 258 -18.04 -3.63 6.80
CA THR A 258 -19.22 -3.47 5.95
C THR A 258 -19.19 -4.31 4.67
N GLY A 259 -18.04 -4.78 4.27
CA GLY A 259 -17.76 -5.30 2.95
C GLY A 259 -17.54 -4.18 1.92
N LEU A 260 -16.71 -4.47 0.92
CA LEU A 260 -16.38 -3.51 -0.13
C LEU A 260 -17.56 -3.26 -1.07
N THR A 261 -17.60 -2.07 -1.65
CA THR A 261 -18.42 -1.72 -2.81
C THR A 261 -17.60 -0.89 -3.79
N HIS A 262 -17.95 -0.95 -5.06
CA HIS A 262 -17.28 -0.21 -6.14
C HIS A 262 -18.23 0.75 -6.85
N SER A 263 -19.37 1.02 -6.24
CA SER A 263 -20.31 2.02 -6.72
C SER A 263 -21.01 2.73 -5.56
N TYR A 264 -21.41 3.97 -5.80
CA TYR A 264 -22.12 4.79 -4.83
C TYR A 264 -23.09 5.73 -5.51
N VAL A 265 -24.27 5.94 -4.96
CA VAL A 265 -25.27 6.84 -5.49
C VAL A 265 -25.52 7.98 -4.52
N ASP A 266 -25.16 9.20 -4.92
CA ASP A 266 -25.44 10.42 -4.15
C ASP A 266 -26.77 11.03 -4.62
N HIS A 267 -27.77 10.97 -3.76
CA HIS A 267 -29.08 11.58 -3.94
C HIS A 267 -29.19 13.00 -3.31
N ASN A 268 -28.12 13.47 -2.68
CA ASN A 268 -28.12 14.75 -2.00
C ASN A 268 -27.38 15.81 -2.83
N VAL A 269 -27.76 15.94 -4.08
CA VAL A 269 -27.17 16.86 -5.04
C VAL A 269 -28.24 17.76 -5.67
N VAL A 270 -27.82 18.92 -6.18
CA VAL A 270 -28.69 19.91 -6.82
C VAL A 270 -28.28 20.03 -8.28
N ASN A 271 -29.24 19.94 -9.19
CA ASN A 271 -29.00 20.12 -10.62
C ASN A 271 -28.37 21.48 -10.92
N GLY A 272 -27.36 21.49 -11.78
CA GLY A 272 -26.62 22.68 -12.16
C GLY A 272 -25.51 23.06 -11.16
N GLN A 273 -25.47 22.49 -9.97
CA GLN A 273 -24.38 22.66 -9.01
C GLN A 273 -23.20 21.76 -9.39
N ARG A 274 -22.00 22.33 -9.36
CA ARG A 274 -20.76 21.56 -9.56
C ARG A 274 -20.37 20.88 -8.26
N TYR A 275 -19.98 19.62 -8.38
CA TYR A 275 -19.44 18.81 -7.29
C TYR A 275 -18.12 18.18 -7.72
N TYR A 276 -17.24 18.01 -6.75
CA TYR A 276 -16.01 17.23 -6.86
C TYR A 276 -16.12 16.04 -5.93
N TYR A 277 -15.81 14.87 -6.45
CA TYR A 277 -15.72 13.64 -5.66
C TYR A 277 -14.33 13.07 -5.76
N ALA A 278 -13.80 12.64 -4.63
CA ALA A 278 -12.59 11.84 -4.57
C ALA A 278 -12.92 10.48 -3.95
N VAL A 279 -12.57 9.41 -4.64
CA VAL A 279 -12.57 8.07 -4.07
C VAL A 279 -11.14 7.75 -3.68
N VAL A 280 -10.92 7.52 -2.39
CA VAL A 280 -9.61 7.16 -1.87
C VAL A 280 -9.67 5.74 -1.31
N SER A 281 -8.61 5.00 -1.54
CA SER A 281 -8.32 3.74 -0.88
C SER A 281 -7.51 4.02 0.37
N TYR A 282 -7.62 3.17 1.39
CA TYR A 282 -6.80 3.26 2.58
C TYR A 282 -6.34 1.89 3.04
N ASP A 283 -5.25 1.89 3.81
CA ASP A 283 -4.66 0.70 4.39
C ASP A 283 -5.03 0.54 5.87
N TYR A 284 -4.74 -0.62 6.41
CA TYR A 284 -4.82 -0.86 7.84
C TYR A 284 -3.68 -0.17 8.60
N GLY A 285 -2.52 0.04 7.94
CA GLY A 285 -1.30 0.44 8.62
C GLY A 285 -0.73 -0.70 9.47
N GLY A 286 -0.46 -0.43 10.73
CA GLY A 286 0.14 -1.41 11.62
C GLY A 286 -0.54 -1.48 12.99
N ASP A 287 0.07 -2.21 13.89
CA ASP A 287 -0.37 -2.34 15.27
C ASP A 287 0.46 -1.47 16.24
N LEU A 288 0.23 -1.64 17.53
CA LEU A 288 0.97 -0.93 18.56
C LEU A 288 2.47 -1.29 18.61
N SER A 289 2.88 -2.40 18.01
CA SER A 289 4.28 -2.84 18.02
C SER A 289 5.13 -2.10 17.00
N ASN A 290 4.58 -1.84 15.81
CA ASN A 290 5.24 -1.11 14.74
C ASN A 290 4.85 0.38 14.64
N ASN A 291 3.78 0.78 15.34
CA ASN A 291 3.34 2.16 15.48
C ASN A 291 3.10 2.89 14.14
N ILE A 292 2.54 2.18 13.17
CA ILE A 292 2.22 2.72 11.85
C ILE A 292 0.72 3.03 11.82
N ILE A 293 0.38 4.26 11.48
CA ILE A 293 -1.01 4.69 11.34
C ILE A 293 -1.52 4.37 9.93
N PRO A 294 -2.84 4.10 9.77
CA PRO A 294 -3.44 3.98 8.46
C PRO A 294 -3.26 5.23 7.60
N SER A 295 -3.16 5.05 6.30
CA SER A 295 -2.99 6.12 5.35
C SER A 295 -3.97 6.06 4.19
N ASP A 296 -4.51 7.22 3.80
CA ASP A 296 -5.36 7.36 2.63
C ASP A 296 -4.51 7.55 1.37
N SER A 297 -4.93 6.97 0.25
CA SER A 297 -4.31 7.28 -1.04
C SER A 297 -4.48 8.76 -1.37
N PRO A 298 -3.47 9.41 -1.97
CA PRO A 298 -3.53 10.84 -2.20
C PRO A 298 -4.60 11.19 -3.23
N MET A 299 -5.37 12.24 -2.97
CA MET A 299 -6.19 12.90 -3.98
C MET A 299 -5.28 13.59 -4.99
N LYS A 300 -5.22 13.08 -6.22
CA LYS A 300 -4.28 13.59 -7.22
C LYS A 300 -4.87 14.81 -7.92
N LEU A 301 -4.41 15.97 -7.51
CA LEU A 301 -4.75 17.26 -8.10
C LEU A 301 -3.48 17.96 -8.57
N ARG A 302 -3.53 18.59 -9.71
CA ARG A 302 -2.45 19.46 -10.20
C ARG A 302 -3.04 20.78 -10.70
N VAL A 303 -2.56 21.87 -10.14
CA VAL A 303 -2.86 23.21 -10.65
C VAL A 303 -1.65 23.71 -11.43
N ASN A 304 -1.86 24.07 -12.67
CA ASN A 304 -0.80 24.72 -13.45
C ASN A 304 -0.54 26.13 -12.89
N PRO A 305 0.63 26.41 -12.34
CA PRO A 305 0.90 27.69 -11.67
C PRO A 305 0.88 28.89 -12.61
N LEU A 306 1.01 28.69 -13.93
CA LEU A 306 1.04 29.76 -14.92
C LEU A 306 -0.37 30.06 -15.49
N THR A 307 -1.21 29.04 -15.64
CA THR A 307 -2.52 29.16 -16.28
C THR A 307 -3.69 29.04 -15.32
N GLY A 308 -3.45 28.56 -14.10
CA GLY A 308 -4.51 28.20 -13.13
C GLY A 308 -5.35 26.98 -13.55
N ALA A 309 -5.00 26.30 -14.65
CA ALA A 309 -5.73 25.13 -15.11
C ALA A 309 -5.59 23.97 -14.11
N VAL A 310 -6.71 23.39 -13.73
CA VAL A 310 -6.78 22.23 -12.83
C VAL A 310 -6.78 20.97 -13.67
N SER A 311 -5.93 20.01 -13.29
CA SER A 311 -5.92 18.65 -13.83
C SER A 311 -6.26 17.69 -12.70
N LEU A 312 -7.33 16.95 -12.85
CA LEU A 312 -7.78 15.94 -11.90
C LEU A 312 -7.08 14.61 -12.21
N GLY A 313 -6.66 13.92 -11.16
CA GLY A 313 -6.10 12.58 -11.26
C GLY A 313 -7.18 11.51 -11.39
N PRO A 314 -6.78 10.23 -11.47
CA PRO A 314 -7.72 9.15 -11.78
C PRO A 314 -8.81 8.95 -10.70
N ASN A 315 -8.53 9.33 -9.47
CA ASN A 315 -9.42 9.12 -8.33
C ASN A 315 -10.23 10.37 -7.94
N VAL A 316 -10.18 11.43 -8.75
CA VAL A 316 -10.94 12.66 -8.51
C VAL A 316 -11.72 13.00 -9.77
N VAL A 317 -13.02 13.25 -9.63
CA VAL A 317 -13.91 13.64 -10.73
C VAL A 317 -14.68 14.92 -10.43
N GLU A 318 -14.92 15.68 -11.49
CA GLU A 318 -15.83 16.82 -11.48
C GLU A 318 -17.12 16.41 -12.17
N VAL A 319 -18.26 16.72 -11.59
CA VAL A 319 -19.57 16.40 -12.15
C VAL A 319 -20.59 17.50 -11.86
N VAL A 320 -21.49 17.71 -12.81
CA VAL A 320 -22.64 18.61 -12.66
C VAL A 320 -23.89 17.80 -12.95
N PRO A 321 -24.68 17.43 -11.91
CA PRO A 321 -25.94 16.73 -12.11
C PRO A 321 -26.91 17.57 -12.92
N SER A 322 -27.61 16.96 -13.85
CA SER A 322 -28.59 17.62 -14.71
C SER A 322 -29.57 16.58 -15.25
N PRO A 323 -30.81 16.99 -15.53
CA PRO A 323 -31.75 16.14 -16.24
C PRO A 323 -31.20 15.80 -17.63
N PRO A 324 -31.53 14.60 -18.17
CA PRO A 324 -31.13 14.21 -19.51
C PRO A 324 -31.58 15.23 -20.57
N SER A 325 -30.83 15.32 -21.66
CA SER A 325 -31.19 16.18 -22.80
C SER A 325 -32.54 15.76 -23.38
N ALA A 326 -33.32 16.73 -23.88
CA ALA A 326 -34.61 16.45 -24.52
C ALA A 326 -34.40 15.47 -25.70
N GLY A 327 -35.10 14.33 -25.66
CA GLY A 327 -35.00 13.29 -26.69
C GLY A 327 -33.94 12.22 -26.39
N PHE A 328 -33.23 12.31 -25.28
CA PHE A 328 -32.37 11.23 -24.80
C PHE A 328 -33.25 10.04 -24.40
N VAL A 329 -32.84 8.86 -24.84
CA VAL A 329 -33.45 7.59 -24.47
C VAL A 329 -32.36 6.79 -23.76
N ASP A 330 -32.63 6.44 -22.50
CA ASP A 330 -31.68 5.63 -21.73
C ASP A 330 -31.42 4.30 -22.43
N ALA A 331 -30.18 3.87 -22.41
CA ALA A 331 -29.86 2.50 -22.79
C ALA A 331 -30.66 1.55 -21.90
N SER A 332 -31.25 0.56 -22.53
CA SER A 332 -32.03 -0.45 -21.79
C SER A 332 -31.70 -1.84 -22.29
N PHE A 333 -31.65 -2.77 -21.38
CA PHE A 333 -31.50 -4.19 -21.69
C PHE A 333 -32.86 -4.87 -21.45
N ALA A 334 -33.25 -5.73 -22.40
CA ALA A 334 -34.56 -6.42 -22.32
C ALA A 334 -34.49 -7.60 -21.32
N GLY A 335 -34.73 -7.33 -20.08
CA GLY A 335 -34.60 -8.28 -18.97
C GLY A 335 -33.28 -8.08 -18.22
N ASP A 336 -33.23 -8.55 -16.98
CA ASP A 336 -32.03 -8.45 -16.17
C ASP A 336 -31.06 -9.61 -16.41
N GLN A 337 -31.51 -10.68 -17.06
CA GLN A 337 -30.75 -11.91 -17.29
C GLN A 337 -30.32 -12.02 -18.77
N VAL A 338 -29.06 -12.41 -18.96
CA VAL A 338 -28.47 -12.68 -20.28
C VAL A 338 -28.95 -14.04 -20.81
N ASP A 339 -29.37 -14.09 -22.07
CA ASP A 339 -29.85 -15.34 -22.69
C ASP A 339 -28.75 -16.39 -22.79
N HIS A 340 -29.03 -17.60 -22.31
CA HIS A 340 -28.16 -18.76 -22.47
C HIS A 340 -28.38 -19.38 -23.87
N VAL A 341 -27.44 -19.21 -24.76
CA VAL A 341 -27.60 -19.63 -26.18
C VAL A 341 -26.92 -20.96 -26.51
N PHE A 342 -25.93 -21.40 -25.74
CA PHE A 342 -25.19 -22.63 -26.01
C PHE A 342 -24.50 -23.18 -24.75
N GLY A 343 -24.41 -24.51 -24.65
CA GLY A 343 -23.71 -25.20 -23.57
C GLY A 343 -24.65 -25.89 -22.56
N ALA A 344 -24.08 -26.54 -21.56
CA ALA A 344 -24.81 -27.28 -20.54
C ALA A 344 -24.76 -26.60 -19.14
N SER A 345 -24.37 -25.35 -19.09
CA SER A 345 -24.28 -24.58 -17.84
C SER A 345 -25.67 -24.38 -17.21
N SER A 346 -25.75 -24.45 -15.88
CA SER A 346 -26.95 -24.10 -15.11
C SER A 346 -26.85 -22.73 -14.45
N GLY A 347 -25.71 -22.05 -14.57
CA GLY A 347 -25.50 -20.71 -14.03
C GLY A 347 -26.31 -19.63 -14.76
N GLU A 348 -26.56 -18.54 -14.06
CA GLU A 348 -27.27 -17.38 -14.57
C GLU A 348 -26.29 -16.19 -14.64
N VAL A 349 -26.39 -15.38 -15.69
CA VAL A 349 -25.64 -14.14 -15.86
C VAL A 349 -26.63 -12.99 -15.89
N PHE A 350 -26.37 -11.98 -15.09
CA PHE A 350 -27.17 -10.76 -15.03
C PHE A 350 -26.37 -9.59 -15.55
N LEU A 351 -27.04 -8.66 -16.23
CA LEU A 351 -26.47 -7.43 -16.75
C LEU A 351 -27.18 -6.25 -16.11
N GLU A 352 -26.40 -5.31 -15.58
CA GLU A 352 -26.90 -4.04 -15.03
C GLU A 352 -26.24 -2.89 -15.76
N ILE A 353 -27.03 -1.97 -16.28
CA ILE A 353 -26.54 -0.72 -16.89
C ILE A 353 -26.24 0.28 -15.76
N VAL A 354 -24.99 0.68 -15.63
CA VAL A 354 -24.52 1.65 -14.62
C VAL A 354 -24.32 3.03 -15.22
N ASP A 355 -23.76 3.08 -16.44
CA ASP A 355 -23.53 4.32 -17.19
C ASP A 355 -24.19 4.23 -18.57
N PRO A 356 -25.43 4.70 -18.71
CA PRO A 356 -26.15 4.62 -19.99
C PRO A 356 -25.47 5.38 -21.13
N GLN A 357 -24.60 6.37 -20.83
CA GLN A 357 -23.92 7.15 -21.85
C GLN A 357 -22.71 6.44 -22.46
N MET A 358 -22.17 5.44 -21.73
CA MET A 358 -21.03 4.64 -22.19
C MET A 358 -21.46 3.38 -22.96
N VAL A 359 -22.74 3.00 -22.85
CA VAL A 359 -23.26 1.82 -23.59
C VAL A 359 -23.21 2.10 -25.10
N ARG A 360 -22.56 1.22 -25.83
CA ARG A 360 -22.40 1.34 -27.27
C ARG A 360 -23.66 0.87 -28.00
N ASP A 361 -24.22 1.74 -28.83
CA ASP A 361 -25.42 1.45 -29.63
C ASP A 361 -25.16 0.32 -30.64
N ALA A 362 -26.09 -0.61 -30.73
CA ALA A 362 -26.11 -1.72 -31.69
C ALA A 362 -24.86 -2.64 -31.61
N HIS A 363 -24.23 -2.71 -30.47
CA HIS A 363 -23.17 -3.69 -30.23
C HIS A 363 -23.73 -5.03 -29.77
N THR A 364 -23.05 -6.11 -30.12
CA THR A 364 -23.35 -7.47 -29.71
C THR A 364 -22.21 -8.03 -28.90
N TYR A 365 -22.49 -8.43 -27.67
CA TYR A 365 -21.51 -8.99 -26.78
C TYR A 365 -21.72 -10.49 -26.60
N GLN A 366 -20.63 -11.23 -26.49
CA GLN A 366 -20.65 -12.66 -26.22
C GLN A 366 -19.86 -12.94 -24.94
N ILE A 367 -20.50 -13.72 -24.05
CA ILE A 367 -19.85 -14.24 -22.85
C ILE A 367 -19.58 -15.72 -23.06
N THR A 368 -18.35 -16.14 -22.83
CA THR A 368 -17.94 -17.54 -22.89
C THR A 368 -17.23 -17.94 -21.61
N PHE A 369 -17.31 -19.23 -21.27
CA PHE A 369 -16.76 -19.74 -20.02
C PHE A 369 -15.78 -20.87 -20.28
N ASP A 370 -14.73 -20.93 -19.45
CA ASP A 370 -13.86 -22.10 -19.34
C ASP A 370 -14.27 -22.92 -18.11
N ASP A 371 -14.24 -24.24 -18.26
CA ASP A 371 -14.58 -25.17 -17.20
C ASP A 371 -13.36 -25.83 -16.59
N THR A 372 -13.49 -26.27 -15.34
CA THR A 372 -12.57 -27.23 -14.75
C THR A 372 -13.32 -28.46 -14.23
N LEU A 373 -12.73 -29.62 -14.44
CA LEU A 373 -13.27 -30.90 -14.02
C LEU A 373 -12.60 -31.34 -12.73
N PHE A 374 -13.38 -31.50 -11.66
CA PHE A 374 -12.94 -32.20 -10.45
C PHE A 374 -13.28 -33.68 -10.57
N LEU A 375 -12.24 -34.47 -10.84
CA LEU A 375 -12.37 -35.94 -10.93
C LEU A 375 -12.40 -36.52 -9.53
N ASN A 376 -13.46 -37.30 -9.22
CA ASN A 376 -13.48 -38.07 -8.00
C ASN A 376 -12.45 -39.22 -8.07
N GLN A 377 -11.26 -39.02 -7.55
CA GLN A 377 -10.14 -39.96 -7.66
C GLN A 377 -10.19 -41.18 -6.75
N GLN A 378 -11.21 -41.30 -5.87
CA GLN A 378 -11.20 -42.32 -4.81
C GLN A 378 -12.07 -43.52 -5.04
N GLY A 379 -12.70 -43.69 -6.20
CA GLY A 379 -13.54 -44.87 -6.48
C GLY A 379 -14.77 -45.02 -5.55
N LEU A 380 -15.04 -44.03 -4.75
CA LEU A 380 -16.28 -43.91 -3.98
C LEU A 380 -17.41 -43.52 -4.91
N ALA A 381 -18.61 -44.00 -4.67
CA ALA A 381 -19.81 -43.61 -5.40
C ALA A 381 -20.00 -42.08 -5.31
N GLY A 382 -19.46 -41.36 -6.29
CA GLY A 382 -19.46 -39.91 -6.41
C GLY A 382 -19.41 -39.50 -7.86
N TYR A 383 -19.87 -38.29 -8.10
CA TYR A 383 -19.90 -37.70 -9.43
C TYR A 383 -18.65 -36.86 -9.66
N ASP A 384 -18.12 -36.91 -10.89
CA ASP A 384 -17.22 -35.85 -11.33
C ASP A 384 -18.02 -34.55 -11.43
N THR A 385 -17.48 -33.48 -10.92
CA THR A 385 -18.12 -32.16 -10.99
C THR A 385 -17.39 -31.25 -11.96
N ALA A 386 -18.12 -30.63 -12.89
CA ALA A 386 -17.63 -29.52 -13.69
C ALA A 386 -18.04 -28.21 -13.01
N THR A 387 -17.12 -27.28 -12.92
CA THR A 387 -17.38 -25.94 -12.41
C THR A 387 -16.74 -24.92 -13.32
N THR A 388 -17.35 -23.76 -13.46
CA THR A 388 -16.79 -22.64 -14.19
C THR A 388 -15.51 -22.19 -13.51
N LYS A 389 -14.47 -22.04 -14.31
CA LYS A 389 -13.15 -21.60 -13.87
C LYS A 389 -12.93 -20.11 -14.13
N SER A 390 -13.33 -19.67 -15.32
CA SER A 390 -13.10 -18.30 -15.78
C SER A 390 -14.09 -17.94 -16.89
N TYR A 391 -14.14 -16.66 -17.24
CA TYR A 391 -14.97 -16.20 -18.34
C TYR A 391 -14.26 -15.18 -19.23
N TYR A 392 -14.83 -15.00 -20.42
CA TYR A 392 -14.43 -14.02 -21.40
C TYR A 392 -15.62 -13.15 -21.77
N LEU A 393 -15.42 -11.87 -21.98
CA LEU A 393 -16.38 -10.95 -22.57
C LEU A 393 -15.79 -10.40 -23.86
N VAL A 394 -16.48 -10.62 -24.98
CA VAL A 394 -16.02 -10.22 -26.30
C VAL A 394 -17.13 -9.46 -27.01
N ASP A 395 -16.81 -8.30 -27.54
CA ASP A 395 -17.64 -7.57 -28.47
C ASP A 395 -17.48 -8.22 -29.86
N ILE A 396 -18.52 -8.85 -30.34
CA ILE A 396 -18.56 -9.58 -31.61
C ILE A 396 -19.32 -8.82 -32.71
N THR A 397 -19.57 -7.54 -32.51
CA THR A 397 -20.25 -6.69 -33.52
C THR A 397 -19.54 -6.74 -34.84
N ASN A 398 -18.21 -6.81 -34.86
CA ASN A 398 -17.41 -7.10 -36.02
C ASN A 398 -16.85 -8.52 -35.95
N GLU A 399 -17.56 -9.49 -36.50
CA GLU A 399 -17.16 -10.90 -36.47
C GLU A 399 -15.76 -11.16 -37.05
N ASN A 400 -15.27 -10.32 -37.96
CA ASN A 400 -13.94 -10.46 -38.57
C ASN A 400 -12.82 -9.89 -37.70
N ASN A 401 -13.15 -9.06 -36.72
CA ASN A 401 -12.21 -8.46 -35.76
C ASN A 401 -12.91 -8.21 -34.43
N PRO A 402 -13.19 -9.26 -33.66
CA PRO A 402 -13.82 -9.14 -32.37
C PRO A 402 -12.90 -8.41 -31.37
N ASP A 403 -13.49 -7.60 -30.51
CA ASP A 403 -12.78 -6.86 -29.46
C ASP A 403 -12.97 -7.58 -28.11
N THR A 404 -11.86 -8.03 -27.52
CA THR A 404 -11.88 -8.73 -26.24
C THR A 404 -11.82 -7.74 -25.09
N LEU A 405 -12.92 -7.55 -24.41
CA LEU A 405 -13.05 -6.63 -23.28
C LEU A 405 -12.58 -7.26 -21.97
N ILE A 406 -12.90 -8.52 -21.76
CA ILE A 406 -12.39 -9.33 -20.66
C ILE A 406 -11.75 -10.59 -21.21
N ASN A 407 -10.51 -10.84 -20.79
CA ASN A 407 -9.75 -12.01 -21.23
C ASN A 407 -9.43 -12.92 -20.03
N ASN A 408 -10.12 -14.06 -19.97
CA ASN A 408 -9.85 -15.12 -19.00
C ASN A 408 -9.89 -14.63 -17.53
N SER A 409 -10.96 -13.94 -17.14
CA SER A 409 -11.14 -13.53 -15.75
C SER A 409 -11.56 -14.70 -14.88
N PHE A 410 -10.86 -14.89 -13.77
CA PHE A 410 -11.21 -15.87 -12.72
C PHE A 410 -12.15 -15.26 -11.68
N ASP A 411 -12.40 -13.97 -11.75
CA ASP A 411 -13.34 -13.26 -10.90
C ASP A 411 -14.74 -13.37 -11.49
N LEU A 412 -15.61 -14.09 -10.82
CA LEU A 412 -17.01 -14.33 -11.17
C LEU A 412 -17.89 -13.70 -10.08
N PRO A 413 -17.98 -12.37 -10.01
CA PRO A 413 -18.65 -11.70 -8.92
C PRO A 413 -20.16 -11.98 -8.89
N GLU A 414 -20.69 -12.27 -7.72
CA GLU A 414 -22.15 -12.38 -7.49
C GLU A 414 -22.80 -11.00 -7.35
N SER A 415 -22.03 -9.99 -7.04
CA SER A 415 -22.47 -8.59 -6.92
C SER A 415 -21.28 -7.67 -7.16
N ASP A 416 -21.54 -6.40 -7.42
CA ASP A 416 -20.56 -5.32 -7.43
C ASP A 416 -19.37 -5.54 -8.39
N ALA A 417 -19.64 -6.04 -9.60
CA ALA A 417 -18.66 -6.26 -10.65
C ALA A 417 -18.12 -4.94 -11.22
N ASP A 418 -16.95 -5.00 -11.86
CA ASP A 418 -16.39 -3.88 -12.61
C ASP A 418 -17.33 -3.45 -13.76
N VAL A 419 -17.38 -2.13 -13.99
CA VAL A 419 -18.18 -1.54 -15.08
C VAL A 419 -17.36 -1.52 -16.37
N ILE A 420 -17.88 -2.13 -17.42
CA ILE A 420 -17.26 -2.23 -18.74
C ILE A 420 -18.27 -1.76 -19.80
N ASP A 421 -17.88 -0.83 -20.65
CA ASP A 421 -18.78 -0.25 -21.67
C ASP A 421 -20.14 0.23 -21.09
N GLY A 422 -20.13 0.73 -19.85
CA GLY A 422 -21.31 1.25 -19.18
C GLY A 422 -22.20 0.23 -18.48
N PHE A 423 -21.89 -1.05 -18.53
CA PHE A 423 -22.62 -2.10 -17.82
C PHE A 423 -21.71 -2.98 -16.97
N ARG A 424 -22.28 -3.72 -16.03
CA ARG A 424 -21.60 -4.74 -15.24
C ARG A 424 -22.31 -6.07 -15.34
N LEU A 425 -21.52 -7.16 -15.21
CA LEU A 425 -21.99 -8.53 -15.25
C LEU A 425 -21.87 -9.14 -13.87
N THR A 426 -22.94 -9.79 -13.40
CA THR A 426 -22.92 -10.58 -12.18
C THR A 426 -23.35 -12.03 -12.48
N PHE A 427 -22.79 -12.94 -11.70
CA PHE A 427 -22.93 -14.38 -11.96
C PHE A 427 -23.58 -15.05 -10.77
N LYS A 428 -24.51 -15.96 -11.05
CA LYS A 428 -25.16 -16.76 -10.01
C LYS A 428 -25.03 -18.23 -10.34
N ASN A 429 -24.34 -18.94 -9.49
CA ASN A 429 -24.29 -20.40 -9.55
C ASN A 429 -25.56 -20.98 -8.92
N VAL A 430 -26.33 -21.71 -9.71
CA VAL A 430 -27.56 -22.31 -9.24
C VAL A 430 -27.31 -23.70 -8.66
N GLU A 431 -26.53 -24.55 -9.33
CA GLU A 431 -26.15 -25.89 -8.87
C GLU A 431 -24.88 -26.39 -9.56
N SER A 432 -24.06 -27.19 -8.86
CA SER A 432 -22.94 -27.91 -9.47
C SER A 432 -23.42 -29.04 -10.36
N LEU A 433 -22.98 -29.07 -11.61
CA LEU A 433 -23.27 -30.22 -12.49
C LEU A 433 -22.41 -31.42 -12.10
N GLY A 434 -23.04 -32.50 -11.70
CA GLY A 434 -22.39 -33.76 -11.39
C GLY A 434 -22.50 -34.76 -12.54
N PHE A 435 -21.41 -35.38 -12.97
CA PHE A 435 -21.36 -36.40 -13.99
C PHE A 435 -21.08 -37.78 -13.38
N ASN A 436 -21.90 -38.76 -13.72
CA ASN A 436 -21.66 -40.13 -13.32
C ASN A 436 -20.93 -40.88 -14.43
N ARG A 437 -19.66 -41.17 -14.27
CA ARG A 437 -18.83 -41.88 -15.27
C ARG A 437 -19.33 -43.26 -15.62
N SER A 438 -20.02 -43.93 -14.71
CA SER A 438 -20.54 -45.30 -14.96
C SER A 438 -21.72 -45.31 -15.93
N LEU A 439 -22.34 -44.18 -16.23
CA LEU A 439 -23.46 -44.02 -17.14
C LEU A 439 -23.12 -43.37 -18.49
N SER A 440 -21.87 -42.89 -18.62
CA SER A 440 -21.38 -42.19 -19.84
C SER A 440 -20.46 -43.07 -20.69
N SER A 441 -20.82 -44.31 -20.93
CA SER A 441 -20.13 -45.23 -21.87
C SER A 441 -20.84 -45.28 -23.21
#